data_03743350dec01caebd2b74c768b9af7b
#
_entry.id   03743350dec01caebd2b74c768b9af7b
#
_cell.length_a   1.000
_cell.length_b   1.000
_cell.length_c   1.000
_cell.angle_alpha   90.00
_cell.angle_beta   90.00
_cell.angle_gamma   90.00
#
_symmetry.space_group_name_H-M   'P 1'
#
loop_
_entity.id
_entity.type
_entity.pdbx_description
1 polymer ?
#
loop_
_entity_poly.entity_id
_entity_poly.type
_entity_poly.pdbx_seq_one_letter_code
_entity_poly.pdbx_strand_id
1 'polypeptide(L)'
;NNLTQKELADRCELSKGFISQLESNQTSPSLSTLEDILTTLGSSFHEFFSDEQGDDPVCRKEDVFVKEDDGVTIHWLIPNAQKKDIEPILVTIQPGAETETDLPHMGEEFGYVLSGAVTLELGGKSYRVRKGDSFSFKPSQQHHLKNTGKTPATVIWVCTPPNF
;
A
#
# COMPACT_ATOMS: atom_id res chain seq x y z
N ASN A 1 -27.90 -7.02 15.38
CA ASN A 1 -28.76 -6.32 16.34
C ASN A 1 -30.14 -6.11 15.71
N ASN A 2 -31.21 -6.57 16.33
CA ASN A 2 -32.59 -6.44 15.80
C ASN A 2 -33.19 -5.05 16.09
N LEU A 3 -32.42 -3.97 15.81
CA LEU A 3 -32.89 -2.59 15.97
C LEU A 3 -33.46 -2.07 14.65
N THR A 4 -34.60 -1.37 14.71
CA THR A 4 -35.08 -0.59 13.57
C THR A 4 -34.26 0.71 13.43
N GLN A 5 -34.25 1.29 12.24
CA GLN A 5 -33.61 2.61 11.99
C GLN A 5 -34.09 3.68 12.98
N LYS A 6 -35.37 3.63 13.36
CA LYS A 6 -35.94 4.58 14.32
C LYS A 6 -35.41 4.36 15.73
N GLU A 7 -35.35 3.12 16.20
CA GLU A 7 -34.82 2.79 17.54
C GLU A 7 -33.33 3.12 17.64
N LEU A 8 -32.55 2.87 16.59
CA LEU A 8 -31.13 3.27 16.55
C LEU A 8 -30.99 4.81 16.58
N ALA A 9 -31.79 5.51 15.77
CA ALA A 9 -31.76 6.96 15.72
C ALA A 9 -32.11 7.58 17.09
N ASP A 10 -33.18 7.09 17.72
CA ASP A 10 -33.63 7.56 19.03
C ASP A 10 -32.57 7.36 20.14
N ARG A 11 -31.82 6.25 20.09
CA ARG A 11 -30.75 5.93 21.05
C ARG A 11 -29.47 6.75 20.85
N CYS A 12 -29.19 7.18 19.62
CA CYS A 12 -28.01 7.98 19.27
C CYS A 12 -28.33 9.50 19.19
N GLU A 13 -29.52 9.92 19.57
CA GLU A 13 -30.01 11.31 19.44
C GLU A 13 -29.93 11.83 17.98
N LEU A 14 -30.12 10.94 17.00
CA LEU A 14 -30.07 11.24 15.57
C LEU A 14 -31.48 11.20 14.96
N SER A 15 -31.61 11.71 13.74
CA SER A 15 -32.84 11.56 12.99
C SER A 15 -32.91 10.21 12.26
N LYS A 16 -34.08 9.61 12.14
CA LYS A 16 -34.31 8.41 11.31
C LYS A 16 -33.84 8.64 9.86
N GLY A 17 -34.05 9.87 9.33
CA GLY A 17 -33.62 10.22 7.98
C GLY A 17 -32.12 10.15 7.81
N PHE A 18 -31.34 10.59 8.82
CA PHE A 18 -29.87 10.49 8.80
C PHE A 18 -29.41 9.02 8.79
N ILE A 19 -29.98 8.17 9.66
CA ILE A 19 -29.65 6.73 9.67
C ILE A 19 -29.96 6.09 8.31
N SER A 20 -31.12 6.42 7.71
CA SER A 20 -31.50 5.92 6.39
C SER A 20 -30.54 6.35 5.28
N GLN A 21 -30.06 7.61 5.31
CA GLN A 21 -29.07 8.12 4.37
C GLN A 21 -27.70 7.47 4.56
N LEU A 22 -27.33 7.21 5.82
CA LEU A 22 -26.08 6.53 6.16
C LEU A 22 -26.07 5.09 5.61
N GLU A 23 -27.13 4.31 5.87
CA GLU A 23 -27.25 2.93 5.38
C GLU A 23 -27.32 2.83 3.85
N SER A 24 -27.82 3.88 3.17
CA SER A 24 -27.86 3.95 1.71
C SER A 24 -26.62 4.62 1.08
N ASN A 25 -25.53 4.84 1.84
CA ASN A 25 -24.30 5.49 1.42
C ASN A 25 -24.50 6.90 0.82
N GLN A 26 -25.53 7.61 1.23
CA GLN A 26 -25.83 8.98 0.78
C GLN A 26 -25.18 10.06 1.65
N THR A 27 -24.69 9.70 2.83
CA THR A 27 -23.98 10.57 3.75
C THR A 27 -22.94 9.79 4.54
N SER A 28 -21.98 10.50 5.14
CA SER A 28 -20.98 9.93 6.03
C SER A 28 -21.12 10.54 7.43
N PRO A 29 -20.97 9.76 8.51
CA PRO A 29 -21.02 10.30 9.86
C PRO A 29 -19.70 11.01 10.18
N SER A 30 -19.74 11.92 11.16
CA SER A 30 -18.52 12.36 11.84
C SER A 30 -17.95 11.21 12.70
N LEU A 31 -16.68 11.29 13.09
CA LEU A 31 -16.09 10.28 13.98
C LEU A 31 -16.83 10.17 15.31
N SER A 32 -17.28 11.29 15.91
CA SER A 32 -18.07 11.28 17.14
C SER A 32 -19.42 10.61 16.93
N THR A 33 -20.12 10.91 15.83
CA THR A 33 -21.39 10.27 15.48
C THR A 33 -21.22 8.77 15.25
N LEU A 34 -20.12 8.36 14.62
CA LEU A 34 -19.83 6.94 14.41
C LEU A 34 -19.55 6.24 15.73
N GLU A 35 -18.82 6.87 16.68
CA GLU A 35 -18.57 6.36 18.02
C GLU A 35 -19.87 6.13 18.79
N ASP A 36 -20.80 7.10 18.76
CA ASP A 36 -22.12 7.01 19.40
C ASP A 36 -22.93 5.84 18.83
N ILE A 37 -22.93 5.69 17.50
CA ILE A 37 -23.60 4.57 16.82
C ILE A 37 -22.99 3.23 17.22
N LEU A 38 -21.67 3.10 17.19
CA LEU A 38 -20.96 1.88 17.55
C LEU A 38 -21.20 1.49 19.00
N THR A 39 -21.10 2.44 19.92
CA THR A 39 -21.37 2.24 21.34
C THR A 39 -22.82 1.77 21.58
N THR A 40 -23.78 2.37 20.89
CA THR A 40 -25.19 1.98 20.96
C THR A 40 -25.43 0.56 20.43
N LEU A 41 -24.66 0.15 19.44
CA LEU A 41 -24.69 -1.21 18.88
C LEU A 41 -23.89 -2.23 19.70
N GLY A 42 -23.20 -1.80 20.76
CA GLY A 42 -22.35 -2.64 21.62
C GLY A 42 -21.03 -3.01 20.98
N SER A 43 -20.52 -2.16 20.08
CA SER A 43 -19.23 -2.32 19.40
C SER A 43 -18.30 -1.12 19.68
N SER A 44 -17.08 -1.21 19.25
CA SER A 44 -16.05 -0.18 19.38
C SER A 44 -15.41 0.13 18.02
N PHE A 45 -14.68 1.26 17.91
CA PHE A 45 -13.85 1.52 16.73
C PHE A 45 -12.87 0.38 16.45
N HIS A 46 -12.29 -0.19 17.50
CA HIS A 46 -11.36 -1.30 17.34
C HIS A 46 -12.04 -2.50 16.67
N GLU A 47 -13.22 -2.91 17.13
CA GLU A 47 -13.98 -4.01 16.55
C GLU A 47 -14.50 -3.69 15.16
N PHE A 48 -14.98 -2.46 14.94
CA PHE A 48 -15.51 -2.02 13.65
C PHE A 48 -14.46 -1.95 12.53
N PHE A 49 -13.24 -1.52 12.87
CA PHE A 49 -12.12 -1.44 11.93
C PHE A 49 -11.15 -2.62 12.03
N SER A 50 -11.33 -3.52 13.02
CA SER A 50 -10.59 -4.77 13.02
C SER A 50 -11.15 -5.64 11.89
N ASP A 51 -10.31 -5.96 10.94
CA ASP A 51 -10.60 -7.02 9.99
C ASP A 51 -10.70 -8.33 10.76
N GLU A 52 -11.93 -8.76 11.11
CA GLU A 52 -12.20 -10.12 11.59
C GLU A 52 -11.98 -11.18 10.50
N GLN A 53 -11.78 -10.77 9.26
CA GLN A 53 -11.23 -11.63 8.23
C GLN A 53 -9.73 -11.69 8.52
N GLY A 54 -9.32 -12.79 9.15
CA GLY A 54 -7.90 -13.13 9.26
C GLY A 54 -7.24 -12.88 7.91
N ASP A 55 -6.09 -12.21 7.91
CA ASP A 55 -5.34 -11.80 6.71
C ASP A 55 -5.51 -12.84 5.59
N ASP A 56 -6.37 -12.54 4.59
CA ASP A 56 -6.40 -13.37 3.39
C ASP A 56 -4.97 -13.37 2.83
N PRO A 57 -4.31 -14.54 2.77
CA PRO A 57 -2.94 -14.59 2.28
C PRO A 57 -2.82 -14.22 0.80
N VAL A 58 -3.94 -14.06 0.10
CA VAL A 58 -4.02 -13.73 -1.31
C VAL A 58 -4.40 -12.27 -1.50
N CYS A 59 -3.44 -11.45 -1.91
CA CYS A 59 -3.69 -10.08 -2.38
C CYS A 59 -4.10 -10.16 -3.87
N ARG A 60 -5.25 -9.59 -4.21
CA ARG A 60 -5.78 -9.64 -5.57
C ARG A 60 -5.36 -8.39 -6.35
N LYS A 61 -5.45 -8.47 -7.67
CA LYS A 61 -5.06 -7.36 -8.55
C LYS A 61 -5.82 -6.05 -8.25
N GLU A 62 -7.08 -6.16 -7.86
CA GLU A 62 -7.95 -5.03 -7.49
C GLU A 62 -7.56 -4.36 -6.18
N ASP A 63 -6.79 -5.05 -5.32
CA ASP A 63 -6.33 -4.54 -4.02
C ASP A 63 -5.01 -3.77 -4.14
N VAL A 64 -4.34 -3.88 -5.29
CA VAL A 64 -3.02 -3.29 -5.52
C VAL A 64 -3.13 -1.78 -5.70
N PHE A 65 -2.42 -1.03 -4.86
CA PHE A 65 -2.26 0.41 -5.06
C PHE A 65 -1.24 0.68 -6.17
N VAL A 66 -1.54 1.65 -7.04
CA VAL A 66 -0.68 2.02 -8.18
C VAL A 66 -0.40 3.52 -8.16
N LYS A 67 0.87 3.91 -8.28
CA LYS A 67 1.32 5.29 -8.48
C LYS A 67 2.08 5.35 -9.80
N GLU A 68 1.77 6.35 -10.63
CA GLU A 68 2.51 6.68 -11.85
C GLU A 68 3.08 8.09 -11.71
N ASP A 69 4.39 8.23 -11.87
CA ASP A 69 5.08 9.50 -11.77
C ASP A 69 6.35 9.47 -12.61
N ASP A 70 6.59 10.51 -13.41
CA ASP A 70 7.80 10.79 -14.21
C ASP A 70 8.41 9.56 -14.93
N GLY A 71 7.57 8.73 -15.53
CA GLY A 71 8.01 7.55 -16.28
C GLY A 71 8.30 6.32 -15.40
N VAL A 72 7.95 6.37 -14.12
CA VAL A 72 8.00 5.24 -13.19
C VAL A 72 6.58 4.87 -12.76
N THR A 73 6.26 3.57 -12.83
CA THR A 73 5.00 3.02 -12.31
C THR A 73 5.32 2.06 -11.18
N ILE A 74 4.75 2.29 -10.01
CA ILE A 74 4.93 1.45 -8.82
C ILE A 74 3.60 0.80 -8.48
N HIS A 75 3.61 -0.51 -8.29
CA HIS A 75 2.50 -1.30 -7.79
C HIS A 75 2.86 -1.84 -6.41
N TRP A 76 2.15 -1.44 -5.36
CA TRP A 76 2.30 -2.03 -4.02
C TRP A 76 1.52 -3.33 -3.96
N LEU A 77 2.23 -4.47 -4.01
CA LEU A 77 1.63 -5.79 -4.17
C LEU A 77 0.93 -6.29 -2.90
N ILE A 78 1.27 -5.74 -1.75
CA ILE A 78 0.64 -6.01 -0.44
C ILE A 78 0.08 -4.70 0.11
N PRO A 79 -1.23 -4.47 0.08
CA PRO A 79 -1.85 -3.19 0.48
C PRO A 79 -1.58 -2.78 1.93
N ASN A 80 -1.39 -3.74 2.83
CA ASN A 80 -1.14 -3.53 4.26
C ASN A 80 0.28 -3.94 4.68
N ALA A 81 1.26 -3.77 3.80
CA ALA A 81 2.66 -4.17 4.03
C ALA A 81 3.25 -3.58 5.31
N GLN A 82 2.80 -2.40 5.75
CA GLN A 82 3.23 -1.77 7.02
C GLN A 82 2.94 -2.61 8.28
N LYS A 83 2.07 -3.63 8.17
CA LYS A 83 1.78 -4.61 9.23
C LYS A 83 2.53 -5.94 9.04
N LYS A 84 3.40 -6.03 8.04
CA LYS A 84 4.17 -7.22 7.67
C LYS A 84 5.67 -6.98 7.88
N ASP A 85 6.46 -8.02 7.68
CA ASP A 85 7.93 -7.94 7.75
C ASP A 85 8.55 -7.53 6.41
N ILE A 86 7.80 -7.64 5.32
CA ILE A 86 8.28 -7.35 3.97
C ILE A 86 7.30 -6.45 3.21
N GLU A 87 7.82 -5.62 2.32
CA GLU A 87 7.05 -4.81 1.39
C GLU A 87 7.51 -5.07 -0.04
N PRO A 88 6.83 -5.94 -0.79
CA PRO A 88 7.11 -6.17 -2.20
C PRO A 88 6.39 -5.15 -3.07
N ILE A 89 7.15 -4.55 -3.99
CA ILE A 89 6.62 -3.69 -5.05
C ILE A 89 7.00 -4.24 -6.43
N LEU A 90 6.17 -3.94 -7.42
CA LEU A 90 6.50 -4.13 -8.83
C LEU A 90 6.73 -2.75 -9.45
N VAL A 91 7.97 -2.50 -9.87
CA VAL A 91 8.38 -1.21 -10.45
C VAL A 91 8.59 -1.37 -11.95
N THR A 92 7.93 -0.53 -12.74
CA THR A 92 8.19 -0.41 -14.18
C THR A 92 8.81 0.95 -14.46
N ILE A 93 9.99 0.97 -15.07
CA ILE A 93 10.78 2.17 -15.35
C ILE A 93 10.90 2.36 -16.85
N GLN A 94 10.40 3.47 -17.37
CA GLN A 94 10.49 3.82 -18.79
C GLN A 94 11.94 4.15 -19.20
N PRO A 95 12.29 4.05 -20.50
CA PRO A 95 13.61 4.47 -20.97
C PRO A 95 13.96 5.90 -20.55
N GLY A 96 15.10 6.07 -19.89
CA GLY A 96 15.59 7.36 -19.41
C GLY A 96 15.07 7.79 -18.04
N ALA A 97 14.04 7.12 -17.50
CA ALA A 97 13.49 7.41 -16.17
C ALA A 97 14.31 6.73 -15.06
N GLU A 98 14.13 7.21 -13.85
CA GLU A 98 14.73 6.68 -12.62
C GLU A 98 13.76 6.77 -11.46
N THR A 99 13.87 5.87 -10.49
CA THR A 99 13.09 5.96 -9.23
C THR A 99 13.57 7.14 -8.40
N GLU A 100 12.75 7.59 -7.46
CA GLU A 100 13.21 8.51 -6.42
C GLU A 100 14.45 7.93 -5.73
N THR A 101 15.32 8.81 -5.24
CA THR A 101 16.51 8.38 -4.51
C THR A 101 16.15 8.10 -3.06
N ASP A 102 16.27 6.86 -2.65
CA ASP A 102 16.07 6.45 -1.28
C ASP A 102 17.26 6.84 -0.39
N LEU A 103 16.92 7.37 0.78
CA LEU A 103 17.90 7.69 1.81
C LEU A 103 18.32 6.43 2.57
N PRO A 104 19.51 6.43 3.21
CA PRO A 104 19.94 5.29 4.01
C PRO A 104 18.90 4.93 5.09
N HIS A 105 18.58 3.64 5.20
CA HIS A 105 17.67 3.11 6.21
C HIS A 105 18.12 1.75 6.72
N MET A 106 17.45 1.25 7.76
CA MET A 106 17.75 -0.08 8.30
C MET A 106 17.05 -1.16 7.48
N GLY A 107 17.60 -2.37 7.54
CA GLY A 107 16.99 -3.53 6.91
C GLY A 107 17.82 -4.10 5.78
N GLU A 108 17.14 -4.75 4.86
CA GLU A 108 17.73 -5.37 3.67
C GLU A 108 16.78 -5.25 2.48
N GLU A 109 17.32 -5.10 1.30
CA GLU A 109 16.58 -5.04 0.06
C GLU A 109 16.97 -6.14 -0.89
N PHE A 110 15.98 -6.60 -1.66
CA PHE A 110 16.13 -7.59 -2.72
C PHE A 110 15.40 -7.12 -3.97
N GLY A 111 16.04 -7.26 -5.13
CA GLY A 111 15.37 -7.02 -6.41
C GLY A 111 15.63 -8.13 -7.42
N TYR A 112 14.63 -8.36 -8.29
CA TYR A 112 14.74 -9.30 -9.41
C TYR A 112 14.19 -8.66 -10.69
N VAL A 113 14.96 -8.65 -11.75
CA VAL A 113 14.58 -8.03 -13.03
C VAL A 113 13.76 -9.02 -13.87
N LEU A 114 12.47 -8.73 -14.04
CA LEU A 114 11.53 -9.53 -14.84
C LEU A 114 11.68 -9.25 -16.33
N SER A 115 11.93 -7.99 -16.71
CA SER A 115 12.09 -7.59 -18.11
C SER A 115 13.01 -6.37 -18.25
N GLY A 116 13.64 -6.22 -19.41
CA GLY A 116 14.55 -5.12 -19.67
C GLY A 116 15.87 -5.21 -18.91
N ALA A 117 16.40 -4.07 -18.52
CA ALA A 117 17.59 -3.96 -17.68
C ALA A 117 17.60 -2.61 -16.97
N VAL A 118 18.06 -2.60 -15.73
CA VAL A 118 18.23 -1.40 -14.91
C VAL A 118 19.67 -1.21 -14.49
N THR A 119 20.01 -0.02 -14.05
CA THR A 119 21.24 0.27 -13.32
C THR A 119 20.86 0.57 -11.88
N LEU A 120 21.35 -0.22 -10.95
CA LEU A 120 21.28 0.08 -9.52
C LEU A 120 22.41 1.06 -9.19
N GLU A 121 22.04 2.26 -8.77
CA GLU A 121 22.96 3.23 -8.19
C GLU A 121 22.97 3.03 -6.67
N LEU A 122 24.13 2.74 -6.09
CA LEU A 122 24.28 2.48 -4.66
C LEU A 122 25.56 3.11 -4.14
N GLY A 123 25.44 4.17 -3.33
CA GLY A 123 26.57 4.85 -2.71
C GLY A 123 27.60 5.38 -3.72
N GLY A 124 27.14 5.88 -4.86
CA GLY A 124 27.96 6.41 -5.94
C GLY A 124 28.61 5.35 -6.84
N LYS A 125 28.20 4.08 -6.69
CA LYS A 125 28.60 2.98 -7.58
C LYS A 125 27.40 2.53 -8.42
N SER A 126 27.65 2.22 -9.68
CA SER A 126 26.64 1.77 -10.65
C SER A 126 26.78 0.29 -10.95
N TYR A 127 25.68 -0.46 -10.83
CA TYR A 127 25.63 -1.88 -11.11
C TYR A 127 24.58 -2.16 -12.18
N ARG A 128 25.00 -2.71 -13.33
CA ARG A 128 24.06 -3.10 -14.39
C ARG A 128 23.41 -4.42 -14.06
N VAL A 129 22.07 -4.44 -14.01
CA VAL A 129 21.24 -5.63 -13.70
C VAL A 129 20.31 -5.87 -14.88
N ARG A 130 20.32 -7.09 -15.44
CA ARG A 130 19.57 -7.47 -16.63
C ARG A 130 18.44 -8.42 -16.29
N LYS A 131 17.53 -8.65 -17.22
CA LYS A 131 16.49 -9.67 -17.10
C LYS A 131 17.08 -11.01 -16.60
N GLY A 132 16.50 -11.53 -15.52
CA GLY A 132 16.92 -12.76 -14.87
C GLY A 132 17.99 -12.60 -13.79
N ASP A 133 18.62 -11.40 -13.71
CA ASP A 133 19.55 -11.10 -12.62
C ASP A 133 18.77 -10.62 -11.38
N SER A 134 19.40 -10.79 -10.22
CA SER A 134 18.93 -10.27 -8.93
C SER A 134 20.02 -9.43 -8.26
N PHE A 135 19.59 -8.60 -7.32
CA PHE A 135 20.48 -7.88 -6.41
C PHE A 135 19.95 -7.97 -4.98
N SER A 136 20.84 -7.90 -4.02
CA SER A 136 20.50 -7.74 -2.60
C SER A 136 21.58 -6.91 -1.92
N PHE A 137 21.16 -6.01 -1.03
CA PHE A 137 22.07 -5.15 -0.28
C PHE A 137 21.41 -4.64 1.01
N LYS A 138 22.26 -4.20 1.95
CA LYS A 138 21.82 -3.40 3.09
C LYS A 138 21.78 -1.93 2.68
N PRO A 139 20.64 -1.24 2.80
CA PRO A 139 20.45 0.13 2.32
C PRO A 139 21.13 1.17 3.23
N SER A 140 22.42 0.99 3.49
CA SER A 140 23.24 1.87 4.34
C SER A 140 23.74 3.13 3.62
N GLN A 141 23.42 3.27 2.33
CA GLN A 141 23.80 4.39 1.47
C GLN A 141 22.63 4.76 0.56
N GLN A 142 22.63 5.99 0.03
CA GLN A 142 21.63 6.40 -0.96
C GLN A 142 21.64 5.46 -2.16
N HIS A 143 20.46 5.14 -2.66
CA HIS A 143 20.29 4.21 -3.77
C HIS A 143 19.03 4.51 -4.57
N HIS A 144 19.02 4.12 -5.82
CA HIS A 144 17.87 4.16 -6.73
C HIS A 144 18.11 3.26 -7.94
N LEU A 145 17.04 3.02 -8.69
CA LEU A 145 17.09 2.31 -9.97
C LEU A 145 16.93 3.27 -11.14
N LYS A 146 17.73 3.09 -12.16
CA LYS A 146 17.68 3.88 -13.40
C LYS A 146 17.57 2.98 -14.62
N ASN A 147 16.72 3.33 -15.57
CA ASN A 147 16.65 2.66 -16.86
C ASN A 147 17.42 3.46 -17.92
N THR A 148 18.66 3.06 -18.20
CA THR A 148 19.50 3.62 -19.26
C THR A 148 19.33 2.89 -20.60
N GLY A 149 18.39 1.94 -20.69
CA GLY A 149 18.07 1.16 -21.89
C GLY A 149 17.14 1.89 -22.86
N LYS A 150 16.68 1.13 -23.87
CA LYS A 150 15.77 1.63 -24.91
C LYS A 150 14.36 1.07 -24.78
N THR A 151 14.12 0.16 -23.86
CA THR A 151 12.85 -0.49 -23.60
C THR A 151 12.49 -0.37 -22.12
N PRO A 152 11.20 -0.38 -21.77
CA PRO A 152 10.80 -0.42 -20.36
C PRO A 152 11.45 -1.59 -19.61
N ALA A 153 11.78 -1.37 -18.37
CA ALA A 153 12.31 -2.39 -17.46
C ALA A 153 11.34 -2.60 -16.30
N THR A 154 11.13 -3.86 -15.90
CA THR A 154 10.24 -4.22 -14.81
C THR A 154 11.01 -5.03 -13.78
N VAL A 155 10.90 -4.64 -12.53
CA VAL A 155 11.63 -5.22 -11.38
C VAL A 155 10.63 -5.56 -10.28
N ILE A 156 10.70 -6.75 -9.70
CA ILE A 156 10.16 -6.98 -8.36
C ILE A 156 11.22 -6.48 -7.38
N TRP A 157 10.81 -5.58 -6.48
CA TRP A 157 11.68 -5.01 -5.46
C TRP A 157 11.05 -5.22 -4.10
N VAL A 158 11.81 -5.71 -3.15
CA VAL A 158 11.32 -6.07 -1.81
C VAL A 158 12.18 -5.40 -0.77
N CYS A 159 11.55 -4.74 0.17
CA CYS A 159 12.18 -4.12 1.33
C CYS A 159 11.77 -4.84 2.62
N THR A 160 12.67 -4.99 3.57
CA THR A 160 12.43 -5.47 4.93
C THR A 160 13.24 -4.64 5.93
N PRO A 161 12.60 -4.01 6.97
CA PRO A 161 11.16 -3.85 7.12
C PRO A 161 10.56 -2.94 6.02
N PRO A 162 9.21 -2.85 5.89
CA PRO A 162 8.53 -1.96 4.96
C PRO A 162 9.02 -0.52 5.00
N ASN A 163 9.32 0.07 3.83
CA ASN A 163 9.89 1.41 3.72
C ASN A 163 9.57 2.14 2.39
N PHE A 164 8.86 1.50 1.43
CA PHE A 164 8.48 2.12 0.15
C PHE A 164 7.29 3.06 0.25
#